data_4c39e4bbef6c23894f6a4bfb4566bf52
#
_entry.id   4c39e4bbef6c23894f6a4bfb4566bf52
#
_cell.length_a   1.000
_cell.length_b   1.000
_cell.length_c   1.000
_cell.angle_alpha   90.00
_cell.angle_beta   90.00
_cell.angle_gamma   90.00
#
_symmetry.space_group_name_H-M   'P 1'
#
loop_
_entity.id
_entity.type
_entity.pdbx_description
1 polymer ?
#
loop_
_entity_poly.entity_id
_entity_poly.type
_entity_poly.pdbx_seq_one_letter_code
_entity_poly.pdbx_strand_id
1 'polypeptide(L)'
;MNENTVNLGIDSTLKEYHKGDHIFAVDFGKNADDEKPSFQVHEYEIISVINSHFENAEGTFYKIADIKHPKVEIKTNLLSGYFTTPKEAADEFISSMEYILEEARRSYSEQFSN
;
A
#
# COMPACT_ATOMS: atom_id res chain seq x y z
N MET A 1 -4.01 25.17 -15.00
CA MET A 1 -4.08 24.75 -14.47
C MET A 1 -4.47 24.49 -13.76
N ASN A 2 -4.53 24.45 -13.51
CA ASN A 2 -4.66 24.09 -12.78
C ASN A 2 -5.19 23.59 -12.30
N GLU A 3 -5.48 23.45 -12.30
CA GLU A 3 -5.86 22.97 -11.95
C GLU A 3 -5.97 22.20 -11.52
N ASN A 4 -6.15 21.97 -11.78
CA ASN A 4 -5.99 21.15 -11.27
C ASN A 4 -5.78 20.79 -10.27
N THR A 5 -5.76 21.17 -10.18
CA THR A 5 -5.28 21.02 -8.86
C THR A 5 -6.11 20.24 -7.92
N VAL A 6 -7.32 20.47 -7.96
CA VAL A 6 -8.22 19.72 -7.11
C VAL A 6 -8.05 18.26 -7.29
N ASN A 7 -7.86 17.91 -8.50
CA ASN A 7 -7.68 16.52 -8.82
C ASN A 7 -6.30 16.01 -8.50
N LEU A 8 -5.44 16.91 -8.12
CA LEU A 8 -4.08 16.52 -7.88
C LEU A 8 -3.95 15.51 -6.77
N GLY A 9 -4.79 15.64 -5.75
CA GLY A 9 -4.79 14.66 -4.70
C GLY A 9 -5.11 13.27 -5.21
N ILE A 10 -6.09 13.20 -6.08
CA ILE A 10 -6.47 11.93 -6.67
C ILE A 10 -5.37 11.42 -7.58
N ASP A 11 -4.85 12.32 -8.41
CA ASP A 11 -3.81 11.92 -9.34
C ASP A 11 -2.57 11.42 -8.64
N SER A 12 -2.23 12.01 -7.51
CA SER A 12 -1.03 11.61 -6.80
C SER A 12 -1.16 10.21 -6.22
N THR A 13 -2.37 9.71 -6.06
CA THR A 13 -2.57 8.37 -5.55
C THR A 13 -2.72 7.33 -6.64
N LEU A 14 -2.90 7.78 -7.89
CA LEU A 14 -3.09 6.88 -9.01
C LEU A 14 -1.79 6.76 -9.78
N LYS A 15 -0.85 6.04 -9.21
CA LYS A 15 0.43 5.82 -9.86
C LYS A 15 0.27 4.81 -10.97
N GLU A 16 1.00 5.04 -12.03
CA GLU A 16 1.01 4.13 -13.16
C GLU A 16 2.21 3.21 -13.02
N TYR A 17 1.95 1.92 -13.03
CA TYR A 17 2.99 0.92 -12.90
C TYR A 17 3.10 0.12 -14.18
N HIS A 18 4.29 -0.39 -14.44
CA HIS A 18 4.59 -1.13 -15.67
C HIS A 18 5.20 -2.47 -15.34
N LYS A 19 5.11 -3.37 -16.30
CA LYS A 19 5.76 -4.67 -16.18
C LYS A 19 7.23 -4.48 -15.85
N GLY A 20 7.69 -5.23 -14.88
CA GLY A 20 9.07 -5.15 -14.42
C GLY A 20 9.30 -4.18 -13.29
N ASP A 21 8.34 -3.31 -13.01
CA ASP A 21 8.46 -2.41 -11.87
C ASP A 21 8.41 -3.20 -10.58
N HIS A 22 9.12 -2.72 -9.58
CA HIS A 22 9.10 -3.31 -8.25
C HIS A 22 8.31 -2.40 -7.31
N ILE A 23 7.51 -3.02 -6.48
CA ILE A 23 6.72 -2.31 -5.49
C ILE A 23 6.96 -2.96 -4.14
N PHE A 24 6.70 -2.21 -3.09
CA PHE A 24 7.06 -2.62 -1.75
C PHE A 24 5.90 -2.43 -0.80
N ALA A 25 5.79 -3.35 0.14
CA ALA A 25 4.86 -3.22 1.25
C ALA A 25 5.64 -3.54 2.52
N VAL A 26 5.18 -3.02 3.65
CA VAL A 26 5.81 -3.31 4.93
C VAL A 26 4.79 -3.76 5.94
N ASP A 27 5.24 -4.62 6.83
CA ASP A 27 4.53 -4.97 8.04
C ASP A 27 5.42 -4.60 9.20
N PHE A 28 4.82 -4.42 10.36
CA PHE A 28 5.59 -4.16 11.55
C PHE A 28 5.24 -5.20 12.60
N GLY A 29 6.24 -5.95 13.05
CA GLY A 29 5.99 -7.00 14.01
C GLY A 29 7.26 -7.74 14.37
N LYS A 30 7.10 -8.80 15.16
CA LYS A 30 8.21 -9.61 15.60
C LYS A 30 8.25 -10.91 14.84
N ASN A 31 9.47 -11.31 14.46
CA ASN A 31 9.70 -12.67 14.00
C ASN A 31 9.90 -13.54 15.23
N ALA A 32 9.82 -14.86 15.02
CA ALA A 32 9.94 -15.80 16.13
C ALA A 32 11.23 -15.62 16.93
N ASP A 33 12.29 -15.25 16.24
CA ASP A 33 13.61 -15.16 16.85
C ASP A 33 13.97 -13.75 17.29
N ASP A 34 13.11 -12.78 17.06
CA ASP A 34 13.39 -11.38 17.41
C ASP A 34 12.80 -11.03 18.74
N GLU A 35 13.52 -10.26 19.51
CA GLU A 35 13.00 -9.76 20.78
C GLU A 35 12.23 -8.47 20.60
N LYS A 36 12.54 -7.74 19.55
CA LYS A 36 11.90 -6.44 19.28
C LYS A 36 11.20 -6.47 17.95
N PRO A 37 10.05 -5.81 17.88
CA PRO A 37 9.40 -5.69 16.57
C PRO A 37 10.23 -4.82 15.64
N SER A 38 10.11 -5.10 14.37
CA SER A 38 10.78 -4.32 13.34
C SER A 38 9.95 -4.36 12.08
N PHE A 39 10.31 -3.53 11.12
CA PHE A 39 9.64 -3.56 9.84
C PHE A 39 10.07 -4.80 9.06
N GLN A 40 9.09 -5.47 8.48
CA GLN A 40 9.31 -6.55 7.55
C GLN A 40 9.00 -6.01 6.17
N VAL A 41 9.96 -6.06 5.29
CA VAL A 41 9.81 -5.50 3.95
C VAL A 41 9.48 -6.62 2.97
N HIS A 42 8.45 -6.39 2.19
CA HIS A 42 8.04 -7.32 1.13
C HIS A 42 8.20 -6.64 -0.20
N GLU A 43 8.90 -7.27 -1.10
CA GLU A 43 9.14 -6.73 -2.43
C GLU A 43 8.43 -7.59 -3.45
N TYR A 44 7.73 -6.95 -4.38
CA TYR A 44 6.99 -7.62 -5.43
C TYR A 44 7.40 -7.06 -6.78
N GLU A 45 7.32 -7.90 -7.77
CA GLU A 45 7.53 -7.46 -9.14
C GLU A 45 6.21 -7.48 -9.89
N ILE A 46 5.99 -6.49 -10.71
CA ILE A 46 4.80 -6.45 -11.57
C ILE A 46 5.09 -7.33 -12.77
N ILE A 47 4.38 -8.44 -12.84
CA ILE A 47 4.59 -9.44 -13.89
C ILE A 47 3.87 -9.03 -15.15
N SER A 48 2.65 -8.51 -15.03
CA SER A 48 1.92 -8.03 -16.19
C SER A 48 0.89 -7.01 -15.78
N VAL A 49 0.54 -6.17 -16.73
CA VAL A 49 -0.50 -5.16 -16.57
C VAL A 49 -1.59 -5.50 -17.58
N ILE A 50 -2.79 -5.65 -17.09
CA ILE A 50 -3.93 -6.07 -17.91
C ILE A 50 -4.98 -4.99 -17.88
N ASN A 51 -5.29 -4.42 -19.04
CA ASN A 51 -6.37 -3.45 -19.13
C ASN A 51 -7.62 -4.19 -19.56
N SER A 52 -8.68 -3.99 -18.82
CA SER A 52 -9.93 -4.68 -19.04
C SER A 52 -11.01 -3.68 -19.43
N HIS A 53 -11.80 -4.04 -20.42
CA HIS A 53 -12.90 -3.18 -20.89
C HIS A 53 -14.20 -3.95 -20.96
N PHE A 54 -14.42 -4.79 -19.96
CA PHE A 54 -15.68 -5.49 -19.88
C PHE A 54 -16.76 -4.55 -19.35
N GLU A 55 -17.96 -4.84 -19.72
CA GLU A 55 -19.10 -3.99 -19.43
C GLU A 55 -19.19 -3.56 -17.98
N ASN A 56 -18.93 -4.45 -17.07
CA ASN A 56 -19.07 -4.17 -15.65
C ASN A 56 -17.76 -4.28 -14.89
N ALA A 57 -16.65 -4.31 -15.60
CA ALA A 57 -15.36 -4.53 -14.95
C ALA A 57 -14.27 -3.81 -15.72
N GLU A 58 -14.46 -2.50 -15.85
CA GLU A 58 -13.47 -1.68 -16.51
C GLU A 58 -12.37 -1.34 -15.52
N GLY A 59 -11.14 -1.39 -15.99
CA GLY A 59 -10.05 -1.00 -15.16
C GLY A 59 -8.77 -1.70 -15.49
N THR A 60 -7.77 -1.43 -14.69
CA THR A 60 -6.45 -2.02 -14.84
C THR A 60 -6.23 -3.03 -13.75
N PHE A 61 -5.78 -4.19 -14.14
CA PHE A 61 -5.42 -5.26 -13.20
C PHE A 61 -3.93 -5.52 -13.33
N TYR A 62 -3.35 -5.95 -12.24
CA TYR A 62 -1.93 -6.26 -12.18
C TYR A 62 -1.74 -7.68 -11.71
N LYS A 63 -0.79 -8.37 -12.32
CA LYS A 63 -0.27 -9.60 -11.76
C LYS A 63 1.04 -9.28 -11.12
N ILE A 64 1.17 -9.60 -9.85
CA ILE A 64 2.39 -9.34 -9.09
C ILE A 64 2.86 -10.62 -8.44
N ALA A 65 4.13 -10.68 -8.14
CA ALA A 65 4.70 -11.83 -7.45
C ALA A 65 5.77 -11.36 -6.49
N ASP A 66 5.77 -11.94 -5.29
CA ASP A 66 6.82 -11.73 -4.32
C ASP A 66 8.12 -12.23 -4.94
N ILE A 67 9.17 -11.45 -4.90
CA ILE A 67 10.44 -11.84 -5.52
C ILE A 67 11.02 -13.11 -4.88
N LYS A 68 10.64 -13.40 -3.64
CA LYS A 68 11.08 -14.62 -2.97
C LYS A 68 10.24 -15.83 -3.35
N HIS A 69 9.08 -15.61 -3.96
CA HIS A 69 8.17 -16.68 -4.36
C HIS A 69 7.61 -16.36 -5.75
N PRO A 70 8.48 -16.31 -6.76
CA PRO A 70 8.07 -15.78 -8.07
C PRO A 70 7.05 -16.64 -8.81
N LYS A 71 6.83 -17.86 -8.37
CA LYS A 71 5.84 -18.72 -9.02
C LYS A 71 4.43 -18.50 -8.50
N VAL A 72 4.29 -17.76 -7.41
CA VAL A 72 2.98 -17.50 -6.84
C VAL A 72 2.55 -16.12 -7.29
N GLU A 73 1.64 -16.07 -8.25
CA GLU A 73 1.17 -14.82 -8.80
C GLU A 73 -0.12 -14.39 -8.13
N ILE A 74 -0.22 -13.10 -7.88
CA ILE A 74 -1.42 -12.50 -7.29
C ILE A 74 -1.99 -11.55 -8.31
N LYS A 75 -3.28 -11.65 -8.56
CA LYS A 75 -3.96 -10.73 -9.45
C LYS A 75 -4.74 -9.73 -8.63
N THR A 76 -4.51 -8.46 -8.86
CA THR A 76 -5.19 -7.43 -8.08
C THR A 76 -5.42 -6.19 -8.93
N ASN A 77 -6.50 -5.49 -8.65
CA ASN A 77 -6.75 -4.20 -9.26
C ASN A 77 -6.49 -3.05 -8.30
N LEU A 78 -6.03 -3.37 -7.09
CA LEU A 78 -5.74 -2.36 -6.08
C LEU A 78 -4.29 -2.50 -5.64
N LEU A 79 -3.54 -1.46 -5.85
CA LEU A 79 -2.18 -1.42 -5.35
C LEU A 79 -2.03 -0.45 -4.20
N SER A 80 -3.13 -0.15 -3.49
CA SER A 80 -3.04 0.62 -2.26
C SER A 80 -2.29 -0.21 -1.23
N GLY A 81 -1.41 0.42 -0.49
CA GLY A 81 -0.56 -0.32 0.44
C GLY A 81 0.75 -0.77 -0.17
N TYR A 82 0.94 -0.50 -1.47
CA TYR A 82 2.20 -0.78 -2.14
C TYR A 82 2.83 0.53 -2.57
N PHE A 83 4.13 0.60 -2.46
CA PHE A 83 4.86 1.85 -2.66
C PHE A 83 6.10 1.60 -3.49
N THR A 84 6.69 2.67 -3.99
CA THR A 84 7.84 2.54 -4.88
C THR A 84 9.16 2.33 -4.14
N THR A 85 9.18 2.60 -2.83
CA THR A 85 10.37 2.32 -2.02
C THR A 85 9.94 1.79 -0.66
N PRO A 86 10.82 1.02 -0.01
CA PRO A 86 10.52 0.58 1.36
C PRO A 86 10.35 1.73 2.34
N LYS A 87 11.11 2.80 2.18
CA LYS A 87 11.00 3.94 3.07
C LYS A 87 9.63 4.60 2.96
N GLU A 88 9.14 4.75 1.73
CA GLU A 88 7.83 5.33 1.51
C GLU A 88 6.75 4.48 2.19
N ALA A 89 6.86 3.16 2.07
CA ALA A 89 5.92 2.25 2.71
C ALA A 89 5.97 2.38 4.22
N ALA A 90 7.17 2.47 4.79
CA ALA A 90 7.32 2.60 6.23
C ALA A 90 6.78 3.95 6.72
N ASP A 91 7.06 5.02 5.98
CA ASP A 91 6.56 6.34 6.36
C ASP A 91 5.03 6.36 6.37
N GLU A 92 4.42 5.71 5.39
CA GLU A 92 2.97 5.65 5.34
C GLU A 92 2.40 4.83 6.49
N PHE A 93 3.07 3.75 6.86
CA PHE A 93 2.67 2.96 8.01
C PHE A 93 2.67 3.81 9.28
N ILE A 94 3.74 4.57 9.48
CA ILE A 94 3.85 5.43 10.67
C ILE A 94 2.73 6.47 10.70
N SER A 95 2.48 7.12 9.56
CA SER A 95 1.41 8.11 9.50
C SER A 95 0.06 7.51 9.83
N SER A 96 -0.21 6.31 9.34
CA SER A 96 -1.46 5.62 9.62
C SER A 96 -1.59 5.28 11.10
N MET A 97 -0.50 4.83 11.71
CA MET A 97 -0.53 4.49 13.13
C MET A 97 -0.71 5.72 13.99
N GLU A 98 -0.10 6.83 13.61
CA GLU A 98 -0.28 8.08 14.35
C GLU A 98 -1.72 8.55 14.29
N TYR A 99 -2.35 8.43 13.13
CA TYR A 99 -3.75 8.78 12.98
C TYR A 99 -4.63 7.90 13.87
N ILE A 100 -4.39 6.60 13.84
CA ILE A 100 -5.17 5.67 14.65
C ILE A 100 -5.02 5.97 16.15
N LEU A 101 -3.78 6.25 16.57
CA LEU A 101 -3.54 6.56 17.97
C LEU A 101 -4.26 7.83 18.39
N GLU A 102 -4.25 8.84 17.55
CA GLU A 102 -4.96 10.08 17.83
C GLU A 102 -6.45 9.85 17.97
N GLU A 103 -7.02 9.07 17.04
CA GLU A 103 -8.44 8.75 17.10
C GLU A 103 -8.78 7.91 18.35
N ALA A 104 -7.89 7.01 18.71
CA ALA A 104 -8.09 6.21 19.92
C ALA A 104 -8.11 7.08 21.17
N ARG A 105 -7.22 8.06 21.23
CA ARG A 105 -7.19 8.99 22.36
C ARG A 105 -8.44 9.84 22.43
N ARG A 106 -8.93 10.27 21.28
CA ARG A 106 -10.16 11.03 21.24
C ARG A 106 -11.33 10.20 21.73
N SER A 107 -11.42 8.98 21.21
CA SER A 107 -12.48 8.07 21.62
C SER A 107 -12.43 7.77 23.11
N TYR A 108 -11.21 7.57 23.61
CA TYR A 108 -11.02 7.34 25.04
C TYR A 108 -11.57 8.50 25.87
N SER A 109 -11.22 9.72 25.46
CA SER A 109 -11.69 10.90 26.19
C SER A 109 -13.20 11.01 26.17
N GLU A 110 -13.81 10.71 25.03
CA GLU A 110 -15.27 10.80 24.91
C GLU A 110 -15.98 9.74 25.72
N GLN A 111 -15.41 8.56 25.80
CA GLN A 111 -16.09 7.44 26.44
C GLN A 111 -15.77 7.28 27.92
N PHE A 112 -14.58 7.66 28.33
CA PHE A 112 -14.13 7.36 29.69
C PHE A 112 -13.77 8.57 30.52
N SER A 113 -13.85 9.74 29.95
CA SER A 113 -13.60 10.97 30.69
C SER A 113 -14.88 11.42 31.34
N ASN A 114 -14.80 11.74 32.61
CA ASN A 114 -15.99 12.22 33.33
C ASN A 114 -15.90 13.70 33.59
#